data_d958e8e1c7684249620d1f1aa8a60e98
#
_entry.id   d958e8e1c7684249620d1f1aa8a60e98
#
_cell.length_a   1.000
_cell.length_b   1.000
_cell.length_c   1.000
_cell.angle_alpha   90.00
_cell.angle_beta   90.00
_cell.angle_gamma   90.00
#
_symmetry.space_group_name_H-M   'P 1'
#
loop_
_entity.id
_entity.type
_entity.pdbx_description
1 polymer ?
#
loop_
_entity_poly.entity_id
_entity_poly.type
_entity_poly.pdbx_seq_one_letter_code
_entity_poly.pdbx_strand_id
1 'polypeptide(L)'
;MIIVGIDVASEKHDYFMLQKETGLVFRTSSVTISNTEEGYKKLHADIQSFCGATGDSNVRIGLESTGIYHTNIITFLSAQNYKVMMINPILTNMARKAAKVHSAKNDNLDAKTICRYLVDHPDEFSPYTPTLYHTSMLKSIARKRYFINEDLRKAKMAVNNIVQITFPEFKKLFSNIYGESALAILKEYPSVKKLAKAHISKLSSLIHGRCKCTAEQLIDAAKHSVGLSDEWYVFELEDAIAELEHIQKRIAAYDAQIKYYVDQICPNILTIPGVGYVTAGLILGEIGDISRFRSADALVSFSGLDLNVYESGKYKALHVSPSKKGSVYLRYALFQVSRVIWQCNSTFRDYYGKKQAEGKHHYVILGHIQKKLARVIFSVLKNNSAFQERLA
;
A
#
# COMPACT_ATOMS: atom_id res chain seq x y z
N MET A 1 30.71 -6.51 20.97
CA MET A 1 29.37 -6.02 20.51
C MET A 1 28.29 -6.93 21.03
N ILE A 2 27.24 -6.36 21.64
CA ILE A 2 26.08 -7.12 22.13
C ILE A 2 25.04 -7.23 21.02
N ILE A 3 24.56 -8.44 20.79
CA ILE A 3 23.48 -8.76 19.84
C ILE A 3 22.25 -9.17 20.64
N VAL A 4 21.10 -8.57 20.34
CA VAL A 4 19.81 -8.89 20.93
C VAL A 4 18.87 -9.36 19.82
N GLY A 5 18.38 -10.57 19.92
CA GLY A 5 17.32 -11.08 19.03
C GLY A 5 15.98 -11.04 19.75
N ILE A 6 14.97 -10.48 19.11
CA ILE A 6 13.62 -10.36 19.67
C ILE A 6 12.61 -11.02 18.74
N ASP A 7 11.89 -12.01 19.27
CA ASP A 7 10.69 -12.56 18.64
C ASP A 7 9.47 -11.81 19.15
N VAL A 8 8.66 -11.26 18.23
CA VAL A 8 7.54 -10.37 18.57
C VAL A 8 6.19 -11.06 18.37
N ALA A 9 5.32 -10.94 19.38
CA ALA A 9 3.95 -11.41 19.35
C ALA A 9 2.98 -10.35 19.90
N SER A 10 1.68 -10.61 19.86
CA SER A 10 0.64 -9.63 20.23
C SER A 10 0.69 -9.22 21.71
N GLU A 11 0.90 -10.18 22.63
CA GLU A 11 0.79 -9.96 24.07
C GLU A 11 2.14 -9.97 24.78
N LYS A 12 3.12 -10.67 24.23
CA LYS A 12 4.44 -10.88 24.81
C LYS A 12 5.53 -10.88 23.74
N HIS A 13 6.75 -10.58 24.14
CA HIS A 13 7.94 -10.70 23.30
C HIS A 13 8.97 -11.56 24.00
N ASP A 14 9.65 -12.41 23.24
CA ASP A 14 10.75 -13.22 23.71
C ASP A 14 12.07 -12.63 23.19
N TYR A 15 13.07 -12.43 24.06
CA TYR A 15 14.36 -11.95 23.64
C TYR A 15 15.51 -12.83 24.13
N PHE A 16 16.60 -12.80 23.37
CA PHE A 16 17.85 -13.48 23.70
C PHE A 16 19.02 -12.52 23.42
N MET A 17 20.02 -12.53 24.30
CA MET A 17 21.19 -11.64 24.17
C MET A 17 22.48 -12.44 24.27
N LEU A 18 23.46 -12.06 23.43
CA LEU A 18 24.82 -12.60 23.48
C LEU A 18 25.85 -11.52 23.13
N GLN A 19 27.06 -11.66 23.66
CA GLN A 19 28.24 -10.89 23.24
C GLN A 19 28.92 -11.62 22.08
N LYS A 20 29.05 -10.95 20.94
CA LYS A 20 29.54 -11.56 19.67
C LYS A 20 30.96 -12.11 19.82
N GLU A 21 31.85 -11.39 20.46
CA GLU A 21 33.30 -11.69 20.53
C GLU A 21 33.60 -12.89 21.44
N THR A 22 32.91 -12.99 22.55
CA THR A 22 33.18 -14.00 23.58
C THR A 22 32.19 -15.18 23.54
N GLY A 23 31.05 -14.99 22.88
CA GLY A 23 29.91 -15.95 22.93
C GLY A 23 29.18 -15.97 24.27
N LEU A 24 29.51 -15.03 25.20
CA LEU A 24 28.83 -14.94 26.49
C LEU A 24 27.36 -14.64 26.29
N VAL A 25 26.49 -15.36 26.98
CA VAL A 25 25.04 -15.17 26.92
C VAL A 25 24.52 -14.53 28.22
N PHE A 26 23.51 -13.65 28.11
CA PHE A 26 22.86 -13.05 29.27
C PHE A 26 22.13 -14.13 30.12
N ARG A 27 21.39 -15.00 29.44
CA ARG A 27 20.77 -16.18 30.03
C ARG A 27 20.81 -17.35 29.05
N THR A 28 20.80 -18.56 29.54
CA THR A 28 20.82 -19.79 28.71
C THR A 28 19.53 -20.00 27.92
N SER A 29 18.39 -19.45 28.40
CA SER A 29 17.10 -19.46 27.72
C SER A 29 16.71 -18.02 27.32
N SER A 30 15.77 -17.89 26.38
CA SER A 30 15.13 -16.60 26.08
C SER A 30 14.36 -16.10 27.30
N VAL A 31 14.21 -14.79 27.39
CA VAL A 31 13.45 -14.10 28.45
C VAL A 31 12.20 -13.53 27.84
N THR A 32 11.05 -13.79 28.48
CA THR A 32 9.75 -13.27 28.04
C THR A 32 9.44 -11.96 28.76
N ILE A 33 8.95 -10.97 28.01
CA ILE A 33 8.38 -9.72 28.52
C ILE A 33 6.97 -9.52 27.98
N SER A 34 6.14 -8.79 28.72
CA SER A 34 4.84 -8.34 28.26
C SER A 34 4.98 -7.23 27.22
N ASN A 35 4.01 -7.12 26.29
CA ASN A 35 3.92 -6.01 25.35
C ASN A 35 3.33 -4.76 26.03
N THR A 36 4.02 -4.28 27.08
CA THR A 36 3.66 -3.13 27.90
C THR A 36 4.87 -2.24 28.16
N GLU A 37 4.66 -1.04 28.67
CA GLU A 37 5.74 -0.11 29.03
C GLU A 37 6.70 -0.71 30.06
N GLU A 38 6.16 -1.43 31.08
CA GLU A 38 6.96 -2.11 32.09
C GLU A 38 7.83 -3.20 31.47
N GLY A 39 7.25 -3.99 30.53
CA GLY A 39 8.00 -5.01 29.80
C GLY A 39 9.15 -4.43 28.98
N TYR A 40 8.93 -3.30 28.35
CA TYR A 40 9.98 -2.62 27.57
C TYR A 40 11.06 -1.99 28.46
N LYS A 41 10.68 -1.39 29.58
CA LYS A 41 11.63 -0.87 30.60
C LYS A 41 12.49 -2.00 31.17
N LYS A 42 11.90 -3.18 31.39
CA LYS A 42 12.64 -4.37 31.84
C LYS A 42 13.66 -4.81 30.79
N LEU A 43 13.28 -4.90 29.51
CA LEU A 43 14.21 -5.22 28.42
C LEU A 43 15.38 -4.22 28.40
N HIS A 44 15.08 -2.93 28.49
CA HIS A 44 16.10 -1.88 28.51
C HIS A 44 17.06 -2.04 29.70
N ALA A 45 16.53 -2.28 30.91
CA ALA A 45 17.34 -2.51 32.11
C ALA A 45 18.23 -3.76 31.98
N ASP A 46 17.68 -4.86 31.42
CA ASP A 46 18.45 -6.09 31.19
C ASP A 46 19.56 -5.89 30.15
N ILE A 47 19.33 -5.10 29.09
CA ILE A 47 20.38 -4.71 28.14
C ILE A 47 21.46 -3.91 28.82
N GLN A 48 21.12 -2.88 29.62
CA GLN A 48 22.07 -2.03 30.35
C GLN A 48 22.88 -2.85 31.34
N SER A 49 22.24 -3.78 32.07
CA SER A 49 22.92 -4.68 32.99
C SER A 49 23.94 -5.58 32.28
N PHE A 50 23.58 -6.11 31.10
CA PHE A 50 24.47 -6.95 30.31
C PHE A 50 25.62 -6.14 29.69
N CYS A 51 25.38 -4.89 29.28
CA CYS A 51 26.44 -3.94 28.88
C CYS A 51 27.44 -3.70 30.00
N GLY A 52 26.95 -3.46 31.22
CA GLY A 52 27.81 -3.27 32.42
C GLY A 52 28.65 -4.51 32.75
N ALA A 53 28.05 -5.69 32.66
CA ALA A 53 28.75 -6.97 32.93
C ALA A 53 29.81 -7.32 31.89
N THR A 54 29.62 -6.92 30.63
CA THR A 54 30.53 -7.22 29.53
C THR A 54 31.52 -6.10 29.20
N GLY A 55 31.30 -4.90 29.73
CA GLY A 55 32.08 -3.69 29.41
C GLY A 55 31.85 -3.22 27.95
N ASP A 56 30.80 -3.66 27.29
CA ASP A 56 30.52 -3.38 25.87
C ASP A 56 29.22 -2.59 25.73
N SER A 57 29.29 -1.38 25.18
CA SER A 57 28.15 -0.48 24.97
C SER A 57 27.57 -0.52 23.56
N ASN A 58 28.23 -1.24 22.63
CA ASN A 58 27.73 -1.34 21.24
C ASN A 58 26.68 -2.43 21.14
N VAL A 59 25.41 -2.02 21.09
CA VAL A 59 24.24 -2.91 21.03
C VAL A 59 23.59 -2.87 19.66
N ARG A 60 23.35 -4.05 19.07
CA ARG A 60 22.51 -4.22 17.88
C ARG A 60 21.32 -5.11 18.22
N ILE A 61 20.13 -4.69 17.85
CA ILE A 61 18.89 -5.39 18.14
C ILE A 61 18.25 -5.83 16.83
N GLY A 62 17.96 -7.10 16.67
CA GLY A 62 17.21 -7.63 15.55
C GLY A 62 15.85 -8.12 15.98
N LEU A 63 14.84 -7.81 15.16
CA LEU A 63 13.52 -8.38 15.35
C LEU A 63 12.88 -8.74 14.01
N GLU A 64 12.01 -9.74 14.07
CA GLU A 64 11.29 -10.21 12.90
C GLU A 64 10.10 -9.30 12.59
N SER A 65 9.91 -8.95 11.30
CA SER A 65 8.79 -8.10 10.86
C SER A 65 7.49 -8.88 10.76
N THR A 66 6.96 -9.34 11.89
CA THR A 66 5.70 -10.10 11.94
C THR A 66 4.51 -9.17 12.14
N GLY A 67 3.70 -8.96 11.10
CA GLY A 67 2.49 -8.14 11.15
C GLY A 67 2.71 -6.71 11.61
N ILE A 68 1.94 -6.26 12.62
CA ILE A 68 2.00 -4.90 13.20
C ILE A 68 2.64 -4.89 14.61
N TYR A 69 2.88 -6.05 15.19
CA TYR A 69 3.23 -6.19 16.60
C TYR A 69 4.60 -5.62 16.98
N HIS A 70 5.50 -5.47 16.01
CA HIS A 70 6.82 -4.90 16.21
C HIS A 70 6.83 -3.37 16.36
N THR A 71 5.74 -2.67 15.97
CA THR A 71 5.73 -1.19 15.86
C THR A 71 6.03 -0.49 17.19
N ASN A 72 5.40 -0.92 18.29
CA ASN A 72 5.53 -0.29 19.59
C ASN A 72 6.92 -0.48 20.19
N ILE A 73 7.44 -1.71 20.16
CA ILE A 73 8.76 -2.02 20.70
C ILE A 73 9.88 -1.35 19.90
N ILE A 74 9.77 -1.24 18.57
CA ILE A 74 10.74 -0.50 17.76
C ILE A 74 10.75 0.98 18.13
N THR A 75 9.58 1.58 18.28
CA THR A 75 9.47 3.00 18.65
C THR A 75 10.15 3.24 20.00
N PHE A 76 9.90 2.38 20.99
CA PHE A 76 10.55 2.47 22.30
C PHE A 76 12.07 2.32 22.19
N LEU A 77 12.57 1.27 21.55
CA LEU A 77 14.00 0.99 21.42
C LEU A 77 14.73 2.08 20.62
N SER A 78 14.11 2.62 19.58
CA SER A 78 14.66 3.74 18.81
C SER A 78 14.76 5.03 19.65
N ALA A 79 13.79 5.30 20.53
CA ALA A 79 13.83 6.41 21.46
C ALA A 79 14.97 6.27 22.50
N GLN A 80 15.42 5.03 22.79
CA GLN A 80 16.60 4.75 23.61
C GLN A 80 17.92 4.74 22.80
N ASN A 81 17.89 5.19 21.54
CA ASN A 81 19.04 5.25 20.62
C ASN A 81 19.66 3.88 20.27
N TYR A 82 18.96 2.78 20.43
CA TYR A 82 19.43 1.48 19.97
C TYR A 82 19.40 1.36 18.45
N LYS A 83 20.39 0.66 17.88
CA LYS A 83 20.41 0.26 16.46
C LYS A 83 19.52 -0.95 16.27
N VAL A 84 18.28 -0.72 15.86
CA VAL A 84 17.27 -1.77 15.63
C VAL A 84 17.28 -2.17 14.17
N MET A 85 17.26 -3.48 13.88
CA MET A 85 17.31 -4.06 12.55
C MET A 85 16.09 -4.92 12.31
N MET A 86 15.42 -4.70 11.16
CA MET A 86 14.25 -5.47 10.74
C MET A 86 14.69 -6.66 9.90
N ILE A 87 14.35 -7.87 10.33
CA ILE A 87 14.66 -9.10 9.64
C ILE A 87 13.40 -9.63 8.92
N ASN A 88 13.58 -10.03 7.66
CA ASN A 88 12.48 -10.63 6.90
C ASN A 88 12.17 -12.02 7.45
N PRO A 89 10.90 -12.36 7.77
CA PRO A 89 10.47 -13.68 8.23
C PRO A 89 10.91 -14.85 7.34
N ILE A 90 11.06 -14.60 6.03
CA ILE A 90 11.56 -15.64 5.10
C ILE A 90 12.99 -16.04 5.44
N LEU A 91 13.86 -15.09 5.80
CA LEU A 91 15.26 -15.35 6.11
C LEU A 91 15.41 -16.09 7.42
N THR A 92 14.69 -15.70 8.46
CA THR A 92 14.67 -16.41 9.75
C THR A 92 14.10 -17.80 9.60
N ASN A 93 13.05 -18.00 8.79
CA ASN A 93 12.52 -19.32 8.48
C ASN A 93 13.51 -20.22 7.70
N MET A 94 14.27 -19.64 6.76
CA MET A 94 15.32 -20.36 6.04
C MET A 94 16.46 -20.74 6.98
N ALA A 95 16.93 -19.83 7.82
CA ALA A 95 17.94 -20.09 8.84
C ALA A 95 17.48 -21.16 9.84
N ARG A 96 16.21 -21.11 10.27
CA ARG A 96 15.59 -22.11 11.13
C ARG A 96 15.54 -23.50 10.47
N LYS A 97 15.17 -23.59 9.21
CA LYS A 97 15.18 -24.85 8.45
C LYS A 97 16.60 -25.39 8.26
N ALA A 98 17.57 -24.53 8.00
CA ALA A 98 18.99 -24.94 7.89
C ALA A 98 19.56 -25.45 9.22
N ALA A 99 19.16 -24.84 10.35
CA ALA A 99 19.59 -25.26 11.69
C ALA A 99 18.86 -26.51 12.22
N LYS A 100 17.70 -26.88 11.64
CA LYS A 100 16.86 -28.00 12.09
C LYS A 100 16.96 -29.17 11.14
N VAL A 101 17.86 -30.10 11.47
CA VAL A 101 17.72 -31.49 11.00
C VAL A 101 16.70 -32.26 11.88
N HIS A 102 16.54 -31.90 13.15
CA HIS A 102 15.57 -32.54 14.09
C HIS A 102 15.23 -31.61 15.27
N SER A 103 14.12 -30.85 15.29
CA SER A 103 13.46 -30.47 16.55
C SER A 103 12.10 -29.79 16.39
N ALA A 104 11.24 -29.93 17.41
CA ALA A 104 9.90 -29.39 17.52
C ALA A 104 9.91 -27.83 17.55
N LYS A 105 8.79 -27.22 17.11
CA LYS A 105 8.53 -25.80 17.16
C LYS A 105 8.49 -25.35 18.63
N ASN A 106 9.38 -24.41 19.01
CA ASN A 106 9.40 -23.86 20.36
C ASN A 106 9.79 -22.40 20.31
N ASP A 107 8.98 -21.48 20.87
CA ASP A 107 9.14 -20.01 20.84
C ASP A 107 10.52 -19.58 21.38
N ASN A 108 11.09 -20.32 22.31
CA ASN A 108 12.46 -20.13 22.82
C ASN A 108 13.57 -20.27 21.75
N LEU A 109 13.28 -20.88 20.60
CA LEU A 109 14.25 -21.04 19.52
C LEU A 109 14.27 -19.84 18.58
N ASP A 110 13.22 -19.06 18.54
CA ASP A 110 13.05 -18.03 17.54
C ASP A 110 13.87 -16.76 17.85
N ALA A 111 13.83 -16.26 19.07
CA ALA A 111 14.71 -15.16 19.52
C ALA A 111 16.21 -15.52 19.41
N LYS A 112 16.59 -16.78 19.75
CA LYS A 112 17.97 -17.27 19.58
C LYS A 112 18.37 -17.34 18.12
N THR A 113 17.48 -17.79 17.24
CA THR A 113 17.73 -17.87 15.80
C THR A 113 17.92 -16.50 15.19
N ILE A 114 17.10 -15.51 15.58
CA ILE A 114 17.23 -14.11 15.18
C ILE A 114 18.60 -13.57 15.62
N CYS A 115 18.97 -13.81 16.86
CA CYS A 115 20.25 -13.36 17.41
C CYS A 115 21.44 -13.96 16.65
N ARG A 116 21.45 -15.27 16.41
CA ARG A 116 22.49 -15.96 15.62
C ARG A 116 22.57 -15.47 14.19
N TYR A 117 21.42 -15.28 13.55
CA TYR A 117 21.37 -14.78 12.19
C TYR A 117 22.05 -13.41 12.05
N LEU A 118 21.86 -12.51 13.03
CA LEU A 118 22.54 -11.21 13.06
C LEU A 118 24.06 -11.32 13.30
N VAL A 119 24.50 -12.34 14.04
CA VAL A 119 25.95 -12.60 14.25
C VAL A 119 26.59 -13.03 12.94
N ASP A 120 25.92 -13.92 12.19
CA ASP A 120 26.43 -14.54 10.98
C ASP A 120 26.36 -13.57 9.78
N HIS A 121 25.43 -12.61 9.79
CA HIS A 121 25.16 -11.68 8.69
C HIS A 121 25.22 -10.20 9.12
N PRO A 122 26.34 -9.69 9.64
CA PRO A 122 26.45 -8.38 10.28
C PRO A 122 26.18 -7.20 9.34
N ASP A 123 26.43 -7.36 8.03
CA ASP A 123 26.37 -6.29 7.03
C ASP A 123 25.12 -6.37 6.13
N GLU A 124 24.25 -7.34 6.40
CA GLU A 124 23.05 -7.55 5.56
C GLU A 124 21.90 -6.59 5.88
N PHE A 125 21.93 -5.94 7.05
CA PHE A 125 20.81 -5.12 7.54
C PHE A 125 21.21 -3.68 7.81
N SER A 126 20.34 -2.77 7.38
CA SER A 126 20.43 -1.34 7.74
C SER A 126 19.60 -1.05 9.00
N PRO A 127 20.10 -0.19 9.90
CA PRO A 127 19.34 0.21 11.08
C PRO A 127 18.01 0.87 10.72
N TYR A 128 16.98 0.62 11.51
CA TYR A 128 15.71 1.31 11.43
C TYR A 128 15.89 2.79 11.76
N THR A 129 15.38 3.67 10.91
CA THR A 129 15.44 5.12 11.08
C THR A 129 14.03 5.72 11.24
N PRO A 130 13.87 6.91 11.86
CA PRO A 130 12.56 7.61 11.94
C PRO A 130 11.91 7.85 10.57
N THR A 131 12.69 8.04 9.52
CA THR A 131 12.20 8.12 8.14
C THR A 131 11.45 6.85 7.73
N LEU A 132 11.85 5.69 8.24
CA LEU A 132 11.13 4.42 8.05
C LEU A 132 9.79 4.38 8.80
N TYR A 133 9.63 5.13 9.89
CA TYR A 133 8.33 5.26 10.57
C TYR A 133 7.30 5.95 9.67
N HIS A 134 7.65 7.09 9.08
CA HIS A 134 6.75 7.83 8.18
C HIS A 134 6.40 7.02 6.93
N THR A 135 7.36 6.29 6.36
CA THR A 135 7.10 5.40 5.21
C THR A 135 6.25 4.19 5.60
N SER A 136 6.42 3.66 6.82
CA SER A 136 5.59 2.57 7.35
C SER A 136 4.13 3.02 7.57
N MET A 137 3.94 4.21 8.15
CA MET A 137 2.61 4.81 8.28
C MET A 137 1.97 5.08 6.93
N LEU A 138 2.72 5.67 5.99
CA LEU A 138 2.26 5.91 4.63
C LEU A 138 1.85 4.60 3.93
N LYS A 139 2.62 3.53 4.10
CA LYS A 139 2.30 2.20 3.59
C LYS A 139 0.96 1.69 4.11
N SER A 140 0.74 1.79 5.42
CA SER A 140 -0.51 1.36 6.06
C SER A 140 -1.70 2.16 5.53
N ILE A 141 -1.58 3.49 5.49
CA ILE A 141 -2.63 4.41 5.05
C ILE A 141 -2.95 4.19 3.55
N ALA A 142 -1.93 4.09 2.71
CA ALA A 142 -2.10 3.90 1.27
C ALA A 142 -2.73 2.54 0.92
N ARG A 143 -2.34 1.47 1.63
CA ARG A 143 -2.99 0.15 1.47
C ARG A 143 -4.44 0.19 1.94
N LYS A 144 -4.73 0.82 3.08
CA LYS A 144 -6.11 0.96 3.56
C LYS A 144 -6.97 1.74 2.56
N ARG A 145 -6.42 2.83 2.02
CA ARG A 145 -7.10 3.61 0.97
C ARG A 145 -7.36 2.77 -0.29
N TYR A 146 -6.43 1.87 -0.67
CA TYR A 146 -6.63 0.94 -1.77
C TYR A 146 -7.86 0.03 -1.53
N PHE A 147 -7.99 -0.56 -0.34
CA PHE A 147 -9.15 -1.39 0.01
C PHE A 147 -10.46 -0.58 0.06
N ILE A 148 -10.45 0.63 0.62
CA ILE A 148 -11.62 1.52 0.64
C ILE A 148 -12.08 1.85 -0.80
N ASN A 149 -11.17 1.90 -1.77
CA ASN A 149 -11.55 2.11 -3.16
C ASN A 149 -12.29 0.90 -3.77
N GLU A 150 -11.99 -0.33 -3.32
CA GLU A 150 -12.79 -1.50 -3.70
C GLU A 150 -14.19 -1.46 -3.07
N ASP A 151 -14.30 -1.00 -1.81
CA ASP A 151 -15.60 -0.78 -1.16
C ASP A 151 -16.40 0.30 -1.90
N LEU A 152 -15.75 1.41 -2.32
CA LEU A 152 -16.39 2.44 -3.17
C LEU A 152 -16.96 1.85 -4.46
N ARG A 153 -16.22 0.96 -5.11
CA ARG A 153 -16.69 0.31 -6.34
C ARG A 153 -17.94 -0.53 -6.09
N LYS A 154 -17.97 -1.28 -4.97
CA LYS A 154 -19.15 -2.08 -4.56
C LYS A 154 -20.35 -1.18 -4.25
N ALA A 155 -20.17 -0.13 -3.45
CA ALA A 155 -21.23 0.83 -3.13
C ALA A 155 -21.81 1.51 -4.39
N LYS A 156 -20.94 1.91 -5.33
CA LYS A 156 -21.38 2.42 -6.63
C LYS A 156 -22.20 1.39 -7.42
N MET A 157 -21.80 0.12 -7.38
CA MET A 157 -22.58 -0.95 -8.04
C MET A 157 -23.96 -1.13 -7.37
N ALA A 158 -24.04 -1.08 -6.05
CA ALA A 158 -25.31 -1.17 -5.33
C ALA A 158 -26.27 -0.04 -5.74
N VAL A 159 -25.85 1.23 -5.65
CA VAL A 159 -26.64 2.37 -6.11
C VAL A 159 -27.06 2.21 -7.58
N ASN A 160 -26.12 1.80 -8.45
CA ASN A 160 -26.42 1.59 -9.86
C ASN A 160 -27.50 0.52 -10.10
N ASN A 161 -27.43 -0.60 -9.37
CA ASN A 161 -28.38 -1.69 -9.53
C ASN A 161 -29.79 -1.28 -9.08
N ILE A 162 -29.89 -0.59 -7.94
CA ILE A 162 -31.17 -0.09 -7.44
C ILE A 162 -31.75 0.96 -8.40
N VAL A 163 -30.94 1.91 -8.87
CA VAL A 163 -31.38 2.91 -9.87
C VAL A 163 -31.82 2.23 -11.17
N GLN A 164 -31.18 1.15 -11.60
CA GLN A 164 -31.60 0.41 -12.81
C GLN A 164 -32.97 -0.23 -12.64
N ILE A 165 -33.36 -0.60 -11.42
CA ILE A 165 -34.68 -1.18 -11.11
C ILE A 165 -35.73 -0.07 -10.93
N THR A 166 -35.36 0.99 -10.22
CA THR A 166 -36.32 2.03 -9.78
C THR A 166 -36.50 3.17 -10.79
N PHE A 167 -35.43 3.49 -11.57
CA PHE A 167 -35.43 4.55 -12.55
C PHE A 167 -34.40 4.30 -13.67
N PRO A 168 -34.62 3.33 -14.58
CA PRO A 168 -33.64 2.96 -15.60
C PRO A 168 -33.27 4.11 -16.56
N GLU A 169 -34.20 5.04 -16.79
CA GLU A 169 -33.98 6.21 -17.67
C GLU A 169 -32.99 7.21 -17.09
N PHE A 170 -32.80 7.22 -15.75
CA PHE A 170 -31.92 8.16 -15.05
C PHE A 170 -30.49 8.20 -15.57
N LYS A 171 -29.96 7.04 -16.00
CA LYS A 171 -28.60 6.97 -16.58
C LYS A 171 -28.45 7.72 -17.89
N LYS A 172 -29.50 7.90 -18.65
CA LYS A 172 -29.45 8.68 -19.90
C LYS A 172 -29.41 10.16 -19.66
N LEU A 173 -29.92 10.59 -18.51
CA LEU A 173 -30.03 12.00 -18.10
C LEU A 173 -28.76 12.53 -17.45
N PHE A 174 -27.95 11.65 -16.86
CA PHE A 174 -26.70 12.02 -16.16
C PHE A 174 -25.50 11.29 -16.77
N SER A 175 -24.42 12.04 -17.03
CA SER A 175 -23.13 11.45 -17.42
C SER A 175 -22.48 10.67 -16.28
N ASN A 176 -22.79 11.04 -15.04
CA ASN A 176 -22.32 10.39 -13.82
C ASN A 176 -23.43 10.38 -12.77
N ILE A 177 -24.04 9.24 -12.53
CA ILE A 177 -25.10 9.06 -11.53
C ILE A 177 -24.62 9.15 -10.08
N TYR A 178 -23.31 9.19 -9.85
CA TYR A 178 -22.66 9.35 -8.54
C TYR A 178 -22.19 10.77 -8.30
N GLY A 179 -22.51 11.70 -9.20
CA GLY A 179 -22.22 13.12 -9.07
C GLY A 179 -23.16 13.80 -8.08
N GLU A 180 -22.75 14.95 -7.57
CA GLU A 180 -23.44 15.70 -6.52
C GLU A 180 -24.92 15.94 -6.85
N SER A 181 -25.23 16.49 -8.04
CA SER A 181 -26.61 16.73 -8.45
C SER A 181 -27.45 15.46 -8.55
N ALA A 182 -26.87 14.39 -9.12
CA ALA A 182 -27.59 13.13 -9.28
C ALA A 182 -27.92 12.49 -7.92
N LEU A 183 -26.96 12.45 -6.99
CA LEU A 183 -27.18 11.93 -5.64
C LEU A 183 -28.15 12.81 -4.84
N ALA A 184 -28.06 14.14 -4.96
CA ALA A 184 -28.99 15.05 -4.29
C ALA A 184 -30.44 14.84 -4.75
N ILE A 185 -30.65 14.63 -6.06
CA ILE A 185 -31.97 14.33 -6.62
C ILE A 185 -32.49 12.96 -6.14
N LEU A 186 -31.66 11.92 -6.17
CA LEU A 186 -32.05 10.58 -5.71
C LEU A 186 -32.36 10.55 -4.21
N LYS A 187 -31.69 11.36 -3.41
CA LYS A 187 -31.97 11.50 -1.96
C LYS A 187 -33.28 12.21 -1.70
N GLU A 188 -33.55 13.33 -2.39
CA GLU A 188 -34.76 14.13 -2.21
C GLU A 188 -36.00 13.42 -2.80
N TYR A 189 -35.80 12.71 -3.92
CA TYR A 189 -36.84 12.02 -4.66
C TYR A 189 -36.47 10.56 -4.92
N PRO A 190 -36.48 9.68 -3.90
CA PRO A 190 -35.98 8.30 -4.00
C PRO A 190 -36.92 7.36 -4.78
N SER A 191 -38.00 7.86 -5.34
CA SER A 191 -38.87 7.08 -6.24
C SER A 191 -39.35 7.93 -7.42
N VAL A 192 -39.60 7.28 -8.56
CA VAL A 192 -40.15 7.93 -9.75
C VAL A 192 -41.51 8.60 -9.47
N LYS A 193 -42.35 8.03 -8.59
CA LYS A 193 -43.63 8.63 -8.20
C LYS A 193 -43.45 9.95 -7.46
N LYS A 194 -42.46 10.07 -6.56
CA LYS A 194 -42.13 11.32 -5.87
C LYS A 194 -41.54 12.33 -6.84
N LEU A 195 -40.62 11.93 -7.71
CA LEU A 195 -39.96 12.79 -8.68
C LEU A 195 -40.94 13.33 -9.74
N ALA A 196 -41.89 12.51 -10.22
CA ALA A 196 -42.95 12.93 -11.15
C ALA A 196 -43.85 14.06 -10.60
N LYS A 197 -43.94 14.22 -9.27
CA LYS A 197 -44.69 15.25 -8.58
C LYS A 197 -43.78 16.40 -8.05
N ALA A 198 -42.51 16.41 -8.39
CA ALA A 198 -41.56 17.41 -7.89
C ALA A 198 -41.90 18.82 -8.41
N HIS A 199 -41.66 19.85 -7.58
CA HIS A 199 -41.71 21.23 -8.02
C HIS A 199 -40.46 21.58 -8.84
N ILE A 200 -40.67 22.16 -10.01
CA ILE A 200 -39.57 22.51 -10.97
C ILE A 200 -38.52 23.39 -10.28
N SER A 201 -38.95 24.41 -9.51
CA SER A 201 -38.01 25.32 -8.84
C SER A 201 -37.10 24.59 -7.83
N LYS A 202 -37.67 23.69 -7.01
CA LYS A 202 -36.89 22.90 -6.04
C LYS A 202 -35.98 21.90 -6.76
N LEU A 203 -36.46 21.24 -7.79
CA LEU A 203 -35.65 20.30 -8.55
C LEU A 203 -34.49 21.00 -9.29
N SER A 204 -34.76 22.18 -9.87
CA SER A 204 -33.74 22.99 -10.53
C SER A 204 -32.64 23.45 -9.56
N SER A 205 -32.97 23.72 -8.29
CA SER A 205 -31.98 24.11 -7.28
C SER A 205 -31.01 22.95 -6.87
N LEU A 206 -31.37 21.69 -7.17
CA LEU A 206 -30.50 20.53 -6.95
C LEU A 206 -29.58 20.22 -8.14
N ILE A 207 -29.83 20.86 -9.28
CA ILE A 207 -29.04 20.67 -10.50
C ILE A 207 -27.90 21.67 -10.50
N HIS A 208 -26.67 21.22 -10.21
CA HIS A 208 -25.48 22.06 -10.19
C HIS A 208 -24.55 21.74 -11.38
N GLY A 209 -23.87 22.76 -11.90
CA GLY A 209 -22.87 22.63 -12.94
C GLY A 209 -23.42 22.27 -14.32
N ARG A 210 -22.63 21.58 -15.13
CA ARG A 210 -22.99 21.15 -16.50
C ARG A 210 -23.81 19.85 -16.45
N CYS A 211 -25.09 19.96 -16.15
CA CYS A 211 -26.03 18.83 -16.27
C CYS A 211 -26.54 18.73 -17.72
N LYS A 212 -26.76 17.50 -18.22
CA LYS A 212 -27.29 17.25 -19.56
C LYS A 212 -28.79 17.37 -19.65
N CYS A 213 -29.49 17.46 -18.54
CA CYS A 213 -30.95 17.49 -18.46
C CYS A 213 -31.45 18.68 -17.66
N THR A 214 -32.66 19.13 -17.96
CA THR A 214 -33.41 20.14 -17.20
C THR A 214 -34.33 19.47 -16.19
N ALA A 215 -34.88 20.25 -15.24
CA ALA A 215 -35.84 19.75 -14.27
C ALA A 215 -37.13 19.22 -14.94
N GLU A 216 -37.59 19.87 -16.01
CA GLU A 216 -38.75 19.45 -16.79
C GLU A 216 -38.51 18.08 -17.45
N GLN A 217 -37.34 17.87 -18.06
CA GLN A 217 -36.97 16.59 -18.66
C GLN A 217 -36.89 15.47 -17.65
N LEU A 218 -36.41 15.75 -16.41
CA LEU A 218 -36.39 14.78 -15.30
C LEU A 218 -37.80 14.39 -14.86
N ILE A 219 -38.70 15.37 -14.70
CA ILE A 219 -40.11 15.12 -14.33
C ILE A 219 -40.81 14.34 -15.42
N ASP A 220 -40.60 14.71 -16.69
CA ASP A 220 -41.20 14.00 -17.82
C ASP A 220 -40.73 12.55 -17.90
N ALA A 221 -39.42 12.32 -17.78
CA ALA A 221 -38.85 10.95 -17.73
C ALA A 221 -39.42 10.14 -16.56
N ALA A 222 -39.60 10.78 -15.38
CA ALA A 222 -40.18 10.09 -14.22
C ALA A 222 -41.66 9.73 -14.42
N LYS A 223 -42.44 10.57 -15.13
CA LYS A 223 -43.84 10.27 -15.45
C LYS A 223 -44.01 9.08 -16.40
N HIS A 224 -43.06 8.87 -17.29
CA HIS A 224 -43.07 7.81 -18.30
C HIS A 224 -42.14 6.63 -17.96
N SER A 225 -41.57 6.63 -16.76
CA SER A 225 -40.64 5.58 -16.34
C SER A 225 -41.33 4.25 -16.12
N VAL A 226 -40.63 3.18 -16.53
CA VAL A 226 -41.03 1.78 -16.23
C VAL A 226 -40.50 1.31 -14.88
N GLY A 227 -39.83 2.19 -14.11
CA GLY A 227 -39.21 1.85 -12.83
C GLY A 227 -40.17 1.46 -11.73
N LEU A 228 -39.77 0.56 -10.88
CA LEU A 228 -40.53 0.11 -9.70
C LEU A 228 -40.48 1.18 -8.59
N SER A 229 -41.55 1.33 -7.83
CA SER A 229 -41.69 2.37 -6.78
C SER A 229 -42.16 1.79 -5.46
N ASP A 230 -41.71 0.58 -5.12
CA ASP A 230 -42.05 -0.06 -3.86
C ASP A 230 -41.22 0.55 -2.72
N GLU A 231 -41.78 0.60 -1.51
CA GLU A 231 -41.16 1.20 -0.32
C GLU A 231 -39.80 0.52 0.03
N TRP A 232 -39.71 -0.76 -0.25
CA TRP A 232 -38.44 -1.50 -0.06
C TRP A 232 -37.28 -0.91 -0.90
N TYR A 233 -37.51 -0.63 -2.16
CA TYR A 233 -36.46 -0.04 -3.03
C TYR A 233 -36.12 1.40 -2.63
N VAL A 234 -37.07 2.15 -2.07
CA VAL A 234 -36.81 3.47 -1.51
C VAL A 234 -35.82 3.35 -0.36
N PHE A 235 -36.10 2.44 0.58
CA PHE A 235 -35.20 2.18 1.72
C PHE A 235 -33.80 1.73 1.26
N GLU A 236 -33.71 0.76 0.36
CA GLU A 236 -32.41 0.28 -0.18
C GLU A 236 -31.62 1.39 -0.88
N LEU A 237 -32.29 2.28 -1.63
CA LEU A 237 -31.65 3.38 -2.31
C LEU A 237 -31.07 4.40 -1.33
N GLU A 238 -31.82 4.77 -0.31
CA GLU A 238 -31.40 5.70 0.73
C GLU A 238 -30.20 5.14 1.51
N ASP A 239 -30.22 3.86 1.89
CA ASP A 239 -29.13 3.17 2.57
C ASP A 239 -27.85 3.09 1.68
N ALA A 240 -28.00 2.65 0.43
CA ALA A 240 -26.89 2.54 -0.51
C ALA A 240 -26.23 3.91 -0.81
N ILE A 241 -27.01 4.99 -0.88
CA ILE A 241 -26.49 6.35 -1.04
C ILE A 241 -25.74 6.79 0.22
N ALA A 242 -26.31 6.52 1.42
CA ALA A 242 -25.64 6.87 2.68
C ALA A 242 -24.30 6.14 2.83
N GLU A 243 -24.24 4.85 2.49
CA GLU A 243 -22.99 4.07 2.46
C GLU A 243 -21.99 4.67 1.48
N LEU A 244 -22.42 4.99 0.25
CA LEU A 244 -21.58 5.59 -0.78
C LEU A 244 -20.96 6.91 -0.29
N GLU A 245 -21.75 7.80 0.28
CA GLU A 245 -21.28 9.09 0.82
C GLU A 245 -20.32 8.90 2.00
N HIS A 246 -20.62 7.95 2.89
CA HIS A 246 -19.70 7.61 3.99
C HIS A 246 -18.34 7.16 3.48
N ILE A 247 -18.31 6.26 2.48
CA ILE A 247 -17.07 5.78 1.87
C ILE A 247 -16.33 6.93 1.17
N GLN A 248 -17.02 7.83 0.47
CA GLN A 248 -16.39 8.98 -0.17
C GLN A 248 -15.73 9.93 0.85
N LYS A 249 -16.38 10.20 1.98
CA LYS A 249 -15.79 10.98 3.08
C LYS A 249 -14.54 10.31 3.65
N ARG A 250 -14.58 9.00 3.85
CA ARG A 250 -13.40 8.23 4.28
C ARG A 250 -12.25 8.35 3.28
N ILE A 251 -12.52 8.20 1.98
CA ILE A 251 -11.49 8.35 0.93
C ILE A 251 -10.84 9.73 1.01
N ALA A 252 -11.63 10.81 1.11
CA ALA A 252 -11.10 12.16 1.20
C ALA A 252 -10.17 12.36 2.42
N ALA A 253 -10.53 11.77 3.58
CA ALA A 253 -9.71 11.81 4.78
C ALA A 253 -8.37 11.06 4.59
N TYR A 254 -8.40 9.88 3.96
CA TYR A 254 -7.18 9.13 3.65
C TYR A 254 -6.31 9.83 2.60
N ASP A 255 -6.91 10.45 1.59
CA ASP A 255 -6.19 11.20 0.56
C ASP A 255 -5.47 12.42 1.17
N ALA A 256 -6.08 13.12 2.13
CA ALA A 256 -5.45 14.20 2.88
C ALA A 256 -4.23 13.72 3.70
N GLN A 257 -4.34 12.57 4.37
CA GLN A 257 -3.23 11.98 5.12
C GLN A 257 -2.10 11.51 4.19
N ILE A 258 -2.43 10.88 3.06
CA ILE A 258 -1.44 10.47 2.06
C ILE A 258 -0.69 11.71 1.53
N LYS A 259 -1.41 12.80 1.22
CA LYS A 259 -0.80 14.05 0.78
C LYS A 259 0.20 14.56 1.81
N TYR A 260 -0.20 14.65 3.07
CA TYR A 260 0.66 15.12 4.16
C TYR A 260 1.98 14.32 4.23
N TYR A 261 1.91 12.98 4.24
CA TYR A 261 3.11 12.15 4.34
C TYR A 261 3.98 12.16 3.07
N VAL A 262 3.38 12.23 1.89
CA VAL A 262 4.14 12.33 0.62
C VAL A 262 4.94 13.62 0.57
N ASP A 263 4.34 14.75 0.97
CA ASP A 263 5.00 16.05 1.02
C ASP A 263 6.18 16.06 2.02
N GLN A 264 6.09 15.28 3.12
CA GLN A 264 7.16 15.16 4.12
C GLN A 264 8.29 14.20 3.71
N ILE A 265 7.98 13.14 2.95
CA ILE A 265 8.96 12.07 2.64
C ILE A 265 9.73 12.40 1.38
N CYS A 266 9.06 12.64 0.28
CA CYS A 266 9.70 12.91 -1.01
C CYS A 266 8.73 13.59 -2.00
N PRO A 267 8.59 14.91 -1.99
CA PRO A 267 7.73 15.63 -2.93
C PRO A 267 8.22 15.51 -4.38
N ASN A 268 9.51 15.23 -4.60
CA ASN A 268 10.09 15.08 -5.94
C ASN A 268 9.47 13.96 -6.77
N ILE A 269 8.85 12.95 -6.15
CA ILE A 269 8.16 11.87 -6.87
C ILE A 269 6.97 12.41 -7.69
N LEU A 270 6.35 13.49 -7.24
CA LEU A 270 5.21 14.14 -7.93
C LEU A 270 5.61 14.86 -9.21
N THR A 271 6.91 15.09 -9.44
CA THR A 271 7.42 15.66 -10.69
C THR A 271 7.37 14.67 -11.86
N ILE A 272 7.21 13.37 -11.57
CA ILE A 272 7.05 12.34 -12.60
C ILE A 272 5.64 12.48 -13.21
N PRO A 273 5.52 12.73 -14.53
CA PRO A 273 4.23 12.89 -15.18
C PRO A 273 3.30 11.70 -14.93
N GLY A 274 2.05 11.97 -14.56
CA GLY A 274 1.05 10.94 -14.25
C GLY A 274 1.12 10.36 -12.84
N VAL A 275 2.09 10.76 -12.02
CA VAL A 275 2.16 10.39 -10.60
C VAL A 275 1.38 11.43 -9.78
N GLY A 276 0.25 11.01 -9.19
CA GLY A 276 -0.50 11.80 -8.22
C GLY A 276 -0.23 11.32 -6.79
N TYR A 277 -0.75 12.04 -5.78
CA TYR A 277 -0.50 11.74 -4.37
C TYR A 277 -0.83 10.29 -3.96
N VAL A 278 -1.94 9.74 -4.44
CA VAL A 278 -2.36 8.37 -4.11
C VAL A 278 -1.37 7.32 -4.65
N THR A 279 -0.95 7.47 -5.91
CA THR A 279 0.04 6.56 -6.50
C THR A 279 1.43 6.76 -5.89
N ALA A 280 1.83 8.03 -5.61
CA ALA A 280 3.05 8.35 -4.87
C ALA A 280 3.06 7.69 -3.48
N GLY A 281 1.94 7.79 -2.75
CA GLY A 281 1.80 7.16 -1.44
C GLY A 281 1.98 5.65 -1.46
N LEU A 282 1.39 4.95 -2.44
CA LEU A 282 1.61 3.52 -2.63
C LEU A 282 3.07 3.21 -2.99
N ILE A 283 3.67 3.97 -3.91
CA ILE A 283 5.05 3.76 -4.35
C ILE A 283 6.02 3.97 -3.19
N LEU A 284 5.95 5.11 -2.50
CA LEU A 284 6.85 5.44 -1.39
C LEU A 284 6.64 4.49 -0.20
N GLY A 285 5.40 4.18 0.13
CA GLY A 285 5.07 3.26 1.21
C GLY A 285 5.56 1.83 0.96
N GLU A 286 5.49 1.34 -0.27
CA GLU A 286 5.96 -0.01 -0.62
C GLU A 286 7.48 -0.07 -0.79
N ILE A 287 8.10 0.97 -1.34
CA ILE A 287 9.55 1.06 -1.48
C ILE A 287 10.21 1.23 -0.11
N GLY A 288 9.64 2.07 0.78
CA GLY A 288 10.27 2.41 2.04
C GLY A 288 11.59 3.15 1.80
N ASP A 289 12.69 2.61 2.32
CA ASP A 289 14.03 3.14 2.05
C ASP A 289 14.55 2.65 0.69
N ILE A 290 14.85 3.58 -0.22
CA ILE A 290 15.40 3.27 -1.54
C ILE A 290 16.81 2.68 -1.46
N SER A 291 17.55 2.96 -0.39
CA SER A 291 18.92 2.47 -0.21
C SER A 291 19.01 0.94 -0.11
N ARG A 292 17.93 0.28 0.30
CA ARG A 292 17.83 -1.18 0.36
C ARG A 292 17.91 -1.87 -1.01
N PHE A 293 17.70 -1.13 -2.09
CA PHE A 293 17.80 -1.66 -3.43
C PHE A 293 19.18 -1.35 -4.02
N ARG A 294 19.96 -2.38 -4.35
CA ARG A 294 21.28 -2.25 -4.94
C ARG A 294 21.26 -1.63 -6.34
N SER A 295 20.16 -1.85 -7.08
CA SER A 295 19.98 -1.36 -8.45
C SER A 295 18.53 -1.10 -8.80
N ALA A 296 18.28 -0.40 -9.89
CA ALA A 296 16.96 -0.20 -10.44
C ALA A 296 16.26 -1.53 -10.82
N ASP A 297 17.04 -2.52 -11.26
CA ASP A 297 16.51 -3.84 -11.61
C ASP A 297 16.09 -4.64 -10.37
N ALA A 298 16.73 -4.42 -9.22
CA ALA A 298 16.25 -4.95 -7.95
C ALA A 298 14.86 -4.40 -7.57
N LEU A 299 14.59 -3.12 -7.86
CA LEU A 299 13.26 -2.52 -7.67
C LEU A 299 12.24 -3.09 -8.68
N VAL A 300 12.65 -3.32 -9.93
CA VAL A 300 11.79 -3.98 -10.94
C VAL A 300 11.39 -5.38 -10.48
N SER A 301 12.35 -6.16 -9.96
CA SER A 301 12.08 -7.51 -9.42
C SER A 301 11.17 -7.45 -8.18
N PHE A 302 11.44 -6.50 -7.26
CA PHE A 302 10.57 -6.29 -6.08
C PHE A 302 9.14 -5.91 -6.44
N SER A 303 8.91 -5.26 -7.58
CA SER A 303 7.57 -5.01 -8.11
C SER A 303 6.92 -6.23 -8.79
N GLY A 304 7.68 -7.33 -8.97
CA GLY A 304 7.24 -8.53 -9.66
C GLY A 304 7.02 -8.33 -11.17
N LEU A 305 7.77 -7.40 -11.76
CA LEU A 305 7.76 -7.10 -13.18
C LEU A 305 8.91 -7.79 -13.93
N ASP A 306 9.82 -8.44 -13.22
CA ASP A 306 10.82 -9.35 -13.79
C ASP A 306 10.15 -10.49 -14.56
N LEU A 307 10.87 -11.06 -15.53
CA LEU A 307 10.32 -12.13 -16.35
C LEU A 307 10.68 -13.48 -15.71
N ASN A 308 9.71 -14.39 -15.65
CA ASN A 308 10.01 -15.79 -15.37
C ASN A 308 10.76 -16.37 -16.57
N VAL A 309 12.06 -16.53 -16.44
CA VAL A 309 12.87 -17.22 -17.47
C VAL A 309 12.77 -18.73 -17.19
N TYR A 310 12.10 -19.46 -18.06
CA TYR A 310 12.13 -20.91 -18.08
C TYR A 310 13.07 -21.37 -19.19
N GLU A 311 14.33 -21.56 -18.83
CA GLU A 311 15.32 -22.20 -19.70
C GLU A 311 15.71 -23.54 -19.08
N SER A 312 15.47 -24.63 -19.80
CA SER A 312 15.92 -25.98 -19.44
C SER A 312 16.58 -26.60 -20.68
N GLY A 313 17.89 -26.63 -20.69
CA GLY A 313 18.67 -27.14 -21.82
C GLY A 313 18.43 -26.36 -23.12
N LYS A 314 17.93 -27.05 -24.15
CA LYS A 314 17.62 -26.41 -25.46
C LYS A 314 16.23 -25.76 -25.52
N TYR A 315 15.41 -25.85 -24.47
CA TYR A 315 14.04 -25.32 -24.47
C TYR A 315 14.03 -23.88 -23.97
N LYS A 316 13.60 -22.95 -24.82
CA LYS A 316 13.27 -21.55 -24.43
C LYS A 316 11.76 -21.36 -24.54
N ALA A 317 11.13 -20.93 -23.46
CA ALA A 317 9.69 -20.65 -23.47
C ALA A 317 9.37 -19.51 -24.45
N LEU A 318 8.42 -19.75 -25.38
CA LEU A 318 7.97 -18.76 -26.37
C LEU A 318 7.20 -17.59 -25.74
N HIS A 319 6.57 -17.80 -24.56
CA HIS A 319 5.82 -16.81 -23.82
C HIS A 319 6.37 -16.64 -22.41
N VAL A 320 6.98 -15.48 -22.15
CA VAL A 320 7.51 -15.13 -20.85
C VAL A 320 6.57 -14.14 -20.16
N SER A 321 5.99 -14.55 -19.02
CA SER A 321 5.10 -13.71 -18.23
C SER A 321 5.87 -13.05 -17.06
N PRO A 322 5.40 -11.90 -16.56
CA PRO A 322 5.94 -11.32 -15.32
C PRO A 322 5.83 -12.28 -14.15
N SER A 323 6.85 -12.29 -13.28
CA SER A 323 6.95 -13.23 -12.14
C SER A 323 5.80 -13.07 -11.13
N LYS A 324 5.29 -11.83 -11.00
CA LYS A 324 4.28 -11.42 -10.01
C LYS A 324 4.65 -11.73 -8.55
N LYS A 325 5.91 -12.12 -8.28
CA LYS A 325 6.43 -12.50 -6.94
C LYS A 325 6.79 -11.32 -6.05
N GLY A 326 6.40 -10.11 -6.39
CA GLY A 326 6.73 -8.91 -5.62
C GLY A 326 5.50 -8.23 -5.03
N SER A 327 5.67 -6.95 -4.63
CA SER A 327 4.58 -6.16 -4.08
C SER A 327 3.45 -5.94 -5.09
N VAL A 328 2.26 -6.44 -4.75
CA VAL A 328 1.04 -6.26 -5.55
C VAL A 328 0.65 -4.78 -5.62
N TYR A 329 0.81 -4.05 -4.51
CA TYR A 329 0.44 -2.63 -4.42
C TYR A 329 1.39 -1.73 -5.22
N LEU A 330 2.70 -2.00 -5.19
CA LEU A 330 3.66 -1.30 -6.02
C LEU A 330 3.38 -1.55 -7.50
N ARG A 331 3.17 -2.80 -7.88
CA ARG A 331 2.82 -3.16 -9.27
C ARG A 331 1.52 -2.49 -9.72
N TYR A 332 0.50 -2.44 -8.85
CA TYR A 332 -0.75 -1.72 -9.12
C TYR A 332 -0.50 -0.23 -9.36
N ALA A 333 0.27 0.43 -8.49
CA ALA A 333 0.59 1.86 -8.63
C ALA A 333 1.35 2.14 -9.94
N LEU A 334 2.36 1.33 -10.26
CA LEU A 334 3.09 1.42 -11.53
C LEU A 334 2.18 1.22 -12.74
N PHE A 335 1.20 0.31 -12.65
CA PHE A 335 0.23 0.10 -13.71
C PHE A 335 -0.68 1.32 -13.89
N GLN A 336 -1.20 1.91 -12.82
CA GLN A 336 -2.04 3.11 -12.91
C GLN A 336 -1.30 4.27 -13.56
N VAL A 337 -0.05 4.53 -13.16
CA VAL A 337 0.77 5.58 -13.77
C VAL A 337 1.10 5.24 -15.23
N SER A 338 1.39 3.98 -15.55
CA SER A 338 1.73 3.57 -16.92
C SER A 338 0.60 3.82 -17.93
N ARG A 339 -0.66 3.81 -17.48
CA ARG A 339 -1.83 4.09 -18.33
C ARG A 339 -1.91 5.57 -18.77
N VAL A 340 -1.29 6.45 -18.02
CA VAL A 340 -1.42 7.92 -18.20
C VAL A 340 -0.11 8.53 -18.72
N ILE A 341 1.05 8.08 -18.25
CA ILE A 341 2.34 8.74 -18.49
C ILE A 341 2.69 8.88 -19.98
N TRP A 342 2.37 7.89 -20.81
CA TRP A 342 2.64 7.94 -22.24
C TRP A 342 1.76 8.98 -22.98
N GLN A 343 0.66 9.42 -22.37
CA GLN A 343 -0.18 10.51 -22.91
C GLN A 343 0.36 11.90 -22.51
N CYS A 344 1.03 11.98 -21.36
CA CYS A 344 1.46 13.24 -20.74
C CYS A 344 2.93 13.58 -20.99
N ASN A 345 3.75 12.63 -21.43
CA ASN A 345 5.20 12.81 -21.57
C ASN A 345 5.69 12.31 -22.93
N SER A 346 6.54 13.12 -23.62
CA SER A 346 7.02 12.85 -24.97
C SER A 346 7.85 11.57 -25.04
N THR A 347 8.84 11.41 -24.15
CA THR A 347 9.72 10.24 -24.11
C THR A 347 8.96 8.92 -23.95
N PHE A 348 7.91 8.90 -23.12
CA PHE A 348 7.08 7.72 -22.94
C PHE A 348 6.10 7.50 -24.09
N ARG A 349 5.65 8.59 -24.75
CA ARG A 349 4.82 8.54 -25.95
C ARG A 349 5.58 7.90 -27.10
N ASP A 350 6.81 8.37 -27.36
CA ASP A 350 7.66 7.86 -28.43
C ASP A 350 7.99 6.37 -28.19
N TYR A 351 8.28 6.03 -26.93
CA TYR A 351 8.52 4.62 -26.56
C TYR A 351 7.26 3.77 -26.78
N TYR A 352 6.07 4.30 -26.45
CA TYR A 352 4.81 3.61 -26.72
C TYR A 352 4.61 3.38 -28.23
N GLY A 353 4.77 4.44 -29.05
CA GLY A 353 4.65 4.37 -30.51
C GLY A 353 5.63 3.38 -31.13
N LYS A 354 6.90 3.37 -30.69
CA LYS A 354 7.88 2.40 -31.14
C LYS A 354 7.44 0.95 -30.86
N LYS A 355 6.94 0.66 -29.67
CA LYS A 355 6.48 -0.66 -29.29
C LYS A 355 5.19 -1.07 -30.00
N GLN A 356 4.33 -0.11 -30.30
CA GLN A 356 3.13 -0.32 -31.11
C GLN A 356 3.49 -0.65 -32.57
N ALA A 357 4.47 0.03 -33.14
CA ALA A 357 4.99 -0.27 -34.48
C ALA A 357 5.65 -1.66 -34.55
N GLU A 358 6.20 -2.17 -33.45
CA GLU A 358 6.68 -3.57 -33.32
C GLU A 358 5.51 -4.59 -33.25
N GLY A 359 4.25 -4.18 -33.38
CA GLY A 359 3.07 -5.07 -33.33
C GLY A 359 2.72 -5.53 -31.89
N LYS A 360 3.21 -4.89 -30.83
CA LYS A 360 2.92 -5.30 -29.46
C LYS A 360 1.52 -4.86 -29.04
N HIS A 361 0.80 -5.76 -28.34
CA HIS A 361 -0.50 -5.45 -27.78
C HIS A 361 -0.38 -4.37 -26.66
N HIS A 362 -1.39 -3.50 -26.53
CA HIS A 362 -1.43 -2.39 -25.58
C HIS A 362 -0.97 -2.76 -24.16
N TYR A 363 -1.51 -3.83 -23.57
CA TYR A 363 -1.12 -4.23 -22.20
C TYR A 363 0.32 -4.74 -22.10
N VAL A 364 0.89 -5.29 -23.17
CA VAL A 364 2.30 -5.66 -23.23
C VAL A 364 3.17 -4.39 -23.23
N ILE A 365 2.76 -3.37 -24.01
CA ILE A 365 3.44 -2.07 -24.04
C ILE A 365 3.40 -1.40 -22.66
N LEU A 366 2.24 -1.41 -21.98
CA LEU A 366 2.15 -0.91 -20.61
C LEU A 366 3.10 -1.64 -19.65
N GLY A 367 3.29 -2.95 -19.80
CA GLY A 367 4.27 -3.72 -19.04
C GLY A 367 5.72 -3.25 -19.27
N HIS A 368 6.07 -2.90 -20.50
CA HIS A 368 7.37 -2.27 -20.79
C HIS A 368 7.51 -0.88 -20.17
N ILE A 369 6.44 -0.07 -20.22
CA ILE A 369 6.40 1.26 -19.61
C ILE A 369 6.56 1.16 -18.09
N GLN A 370 5.90 0.19 -17.42
CA GLN A 370 6.05 -0.04 -15.98
C GLN A 370 7.52 -0.29 -15.59
N LYS A 371 8.25 -1.10 -16.35
CA LYS A 371 9.68 -1.35 -16.09
C LYS A 371 10.53 -0.09 -16.26
N LYS A 372 10.28 0.69 -17.32
CA LYS A 372 10.96 1.97 -17.54
C LYS A 372 10.63 2.96 -16.42
N LEU A 373 9.36 3.04 -16.02
CA LEU A 373 8.90 3.88 -14.92
C LEU A 373 9.54 3.50 -13.58
N ALA A 374 9.65 2.21 -13.25
CA ALA A 374 10.32 1.76 -12.03
C ALA A 374 11.80 2.20 -11.98
N ARG A 375 12.50 2.18 -13.11
CA ARG A 375 13.89 2.70 -13.19
C ARG A 375 13.96 4.21 -13.02
N VAL A 376 13.00 4.96 -13.57
CA VAL A 376 12.88 6.42 -13.38
C VAL A 376 12.63 6.72 -11.90
N ILE A 377 11.68 6.03 -11.26
CA ILE A 377 11.38 6.19 -9.84
C ILE A 377 12.63 5.90 -8.99
N PHE A 378 13.34 4.82 -9.28
CA PHE A 378 14.60 4.51 -8.59
C PHE A 378 15.61 5.68 -8.69
N SER A 379 15.78 6.26 -9.87
CA SER A 379 16.70 7.40 -10.08
C SER A 379 16.25 8.63 -9.30
N VAL A 380 14.97 9.00 -9.38
CA VAL A 380 14.40 10.15 -8.65
C VAL A 380 14.58 10.00 -7.13
N LEU A 381 14.27 8.82 -6.59
CA LEU A 381 14.39 8.57 -5.15
C LEU A 381 15.84 8.45 -4.69
N LYS A 382 16.70 7.79 -5.47
CA LYS A 382 18.13 7.58 -5.12
C LYS A 382 18.90 8.89 -5.09
N ASN A 383 18.63 9.78 -6.04
CA ASN A 383 19.32 11.06 -6.18
C ASN A 383 18.57 12.21 -5.47
N ASN A 384 17.38 11.93 -4.91
CA ASN A 384 16.47 12.93 -4.33
C ASN A 384 16.30 14.17 -5.26
N SER A 385 16.13 13.94 -6.55
CA SER A 385 16.06 14.96 -7.59
C SER A 385 14.72 14.94 -8.32
N ALA A 386 14.30 16.07 -8.87
CA ALA A 386 13.13 16.13 -9.74
C ALA A 386 13.33 15.28 -11.01
N PHE A 387 12.21 14.80 -11.55
CA PHE A 387 12.23 14.12 -12.84
C PHE A 387 12.74 15.05 -13.93
N GLN A 388 13.70 14.58 -14.69
CA GLN A 388 14.23 15.28 -15.87
C GLN A 388 13.91 14.45 -17.10
N GLU A 389 13.25 15.09 -18.06
CA GLU A 389 13.04 14.50 -19.37
C GLU A 389 14.40 14.46 -20.08
N ARG A 390 14.88 13.25 -20.40
CA ARG A 390 16.04 13.12 -21.27
C ARG A 390 15.56 13.47 -22.68
N LEU A 391 16.01 14.58 -23.19
CA LEU A 391 15.96 14.85 -24.63
C LEU A 391 16.69 13.69 -25.31
N ALA A 392 15.97 12.99 -26.19
CA ALA A 392 16.48 11.83 -26.91
C ALA A 392 17.61 12.23 -27.86
#